data_aba08f1f3e08e5ef05f63bf5e2efb774
#
_entry.id   aba08f1f3e08e5ef05f63bf5e2efb774
#
_cell.length_a   1.000
_cell.length_b   1.000
_cell.length_c   1.000
_cell.angle_alpha   90.00
_cell.angle_beta   90.00
_cell.angle_gamma   90.00
#
_symmetry.space_group_name_H-M   'P 1'
#
loop_
_entity.id
_entity.type
_entity.pdbx_description
1 polymer ?
#
loop_
_entity_poly.entity_id
_entity_poly.type
_entity_poly.pdbx_seq_one_letter_code
_entity_poly.pdbx_strand_id
1 'polypeptide(L)'
;MGRRWVLAIAGSVLLIGSCAEEQPEYLAVDYESWERTVASDLTEIVPGHGGGLRRIYINSIGTDAVLDDDGAIRYPDGTIIIKEAHTVTDSSDLEAPAALLGMVKAPGAEDARGGWIWVYRHVDDGTEEIFAEEYCITCHANANESHPYGEGNPRGAFRDFVFYPY
;
A
#
# COMPACT_ATOMS: atom_id res chain seq x y z
N MET A 1 61.12 51.40 -5.36
CA MET A 1 59.79 51.24 -6.03
C MET A 1 59.47 49.76 -6.07
N GLY A 2 58.70 49.22 -5.12
CA GLY A 2 58.33 47.81 -5.00
C GLY A 2 56.87 47.59 -5.35
N ARG A 3 56.64 46.89 -6.41
CA ARG A 3 55.27 46.49 -6.85
C ARG A 3 54.83 45.26 -6.02
N ARG A 4 53.83 45.43 -5.17
CA ARG A 4 53.15 44.34 -4.50
C ARG A 4 52.11 43.75 -5.46
N TRP A 5 52.24 42.45 -5.77
CA TRP A 5 51.25 41.65 -6.45
C TRP A 5 50.25 41.10 -5.43
N VAL A 6 48.95 41.41 -5.58
CA VAL A 6 47.89 40.83 -4.80
C VAL A 6 47.33 39.67 -5.63
N LEU A 7 47.52 38.46 -5.13
CA LEU A 7 46.87 37.26 -5.69
C LEU A 7 45.44 37.22 -5.15
N ALA A 8 44.46 37.36 -6.06
CA ALA A 8 43.05 37.09 -5.77
C ALA A 8 42.80 35.59 -5.93
N ILE A 9 42.48 34.91 -4.84
CA ILE A 9 42.02 33.52 -4.87
C ILE A 9 40.52 33.54 -5.10
N ALA A 10 40.07 33.16 -6.29
CA ALA A 10 38.67 32.94 -6.60
C ALA A 10 38.27 31.56 -6.04
N GLY A 11 37.56 31.54 -4.92
CA GLY A 11 36.98 30.33 -4.36
C GLY A 11 35.72 29.94 -5.14
N SER A 12 35.79 28.86 -5.92
CA SER A 12 34.60 28.24 -6.54
C SER A 12 33.80 27.47 -5.46
N VAL A 13 32.66 27.99 -5.11
CA VAL A 13 31.66 27.28 -4.30
C VAL A 13 30.94 26.27 -5.18
N LEU A 14 31.27 24.99 -5.05
CA LEU A 14 30.49 23.90 -5.61
C LEU A 14 29.18 23.80 -4.79
N LEU A 15 28.07 24.24 -5.39
CA LEU A 15 26.75 23.91 -4.92
C LEU A 15 26.50 22.44 -5.27
N ILE A 16 26.66 21.56 -4.29
CA ILE A 16 26.20 20.18 -4.37
C ILE A 16 24.67 20.25 -4.18
N GLY A 17 23.93 20.32 -5.29
CA GLY A 17 22.50 20.13 -5.27
C GLY A 17 22.21 18.69 -4.83
N SER A 18 21.71 18.50 -3.61
CA SER A 18 21.09 17.25 -3.19
C SER A 18 19.81 17.10 -4.00
N CYS A 19 19.82 16.26 -5.03
CA CYS A 19 18.58 15.73 -5.57
C CYS A 19 17.99 14.84 -4.49
N ALA A 20 16.99 15.33 -3.74
CA ALA A 20 16.13 14.46 -2.99
C ALA A 20 15.44 13.57 -4.02
N GLU A 21 15.67 12.27 -3.98
CA GLU A 21 14.97 11.29 -4.78
C GLU A 21 13.52 11.32 -4.33
N GLU A 22 12.63 11.79 -5.21
CA GLU A 22 11.21 11.87 -4.93
C GLU A 22 10.69 10.45 -4.80
N GLN A 23 10.18 10.09 -3.62
CA GLN A 23 9.64 8.76 -3.38
C GLN A 23 8.40 8.58 -4.27
N PRO A 24 8.25 7.41 -4.94
CA PRO A 24 7.07 7.17 -5.76
C PRO A 24 5.80 7.18 -4.91
N GLU A 25 4.78 7.91 -5.35
CA GLU A 25 3.47 7.88 -4.75
C GLU A 25 2.65 6.74 -5.36
N TYR A 26 2.24 5.78 -4.55
CA TYR A 26 1.52 4.58 -4.99
C TYR A 26 0.01 4.72 -4.91
N LEU A 27 -0.50 5.48 -3.94
CA LEU A 27 -1.92 5.61 -3.62
C LEU A 27 -2.51 6.97 -4.00
N ALA A 28 -1.73 7.84 -4.67
CA ALA A 28 -2.19 9.12 -5.21
C ALA A 28 -2.93 8.92 -6.56
N VAL A 29 -3.99 8.09 -6.54
CA VAL A 29 -4.74 7.66 -7.73
C VAL A 29 -6.24 7.85 -7.53
N ASP A 30 -7.00 7.95 -8.61
CA ASP A 30 -8.48 8.00 -8.58
C ASP A 30 -9.06 6.60 -8.37
N TYR A 31 -8.91 6.09 -7.13
CA TYR A 31 -9.35 4.74 -6.76
C TYR A 31 -10.87 4.63 -6.50
N GLU A 32 -11.56 5.73 -6.23
CA GLU A 32 -12.99 5.73 -5.92
C GLU A 32 -13.84 5.24 -7.11
N SER A 33 -13.26 5.33 -8.34
CA SER A 33 -13.86 4.79 -9.55
C SER A 33 -13.65 3.28 -9.74
N TRP A 34 -12.82 2.65 -8.90
CA TRP A 34 -12.47 1.24 -9.01
C TRP A 34 -13.56 0.33 -8.46
N GLU A 35 -13.44 -0.95 -8.79
CA GLU A 35 -14.35 -1.96 -8.27
C GLU A 35 -14.13 -2.19 -6.78
N ARG A 36 -15.22 -2.31 -6.03
CA ARG A 36 -15.16 -2.70 -4.63
C ARG A 36 -15.06 -4.22 -4.52
N THR A 37 -14.08 -4.72 -3.76
CA THR A 37 -13.91 -6.17 -3.54
C THR A 37 -15.07 -6.78 -2.75
N VAL A 38 -15.77 -5.97 -1.94
CA VAL A 38 -16.97 -6.35 -1.18
C VAL A 38 -18.00 -5.23 -1.32
N ALA A 39 -19.24 -5.59 -1.68
CA ALA A 39 -20.31 -4.62 -1.91
C ALA A 39 -20.76 -3.91 -0.62
N SER A 40 -20.68 -4.59 0.52
CA SER A 40 -21.03 -4.04 1.85
C SER A 40 -19.83 -3.35 2.50
N ASP A 41 -20.11 -2.38 3.36
CA ASP A 41 -19.10 -1.81 4.23
C ASP A 41 -18.69 -2.82 5.31
N LEU A 42 -17.39 -2.93 5.59
CA LEU A 42 -16.85 -3.86 6.57
C LEU A 42 -16.71 -3.15 7.93
N THR A 43 -17.32 -3.70 8.95
CA THR A 43 -17.35 -3.12 10.31
C THR A 43 -16.72 -4.01 11.37
N GLU A 44 -16.34 -5.26 11.04
CA GLU A 44 -15.71 -6.18 11.96
C GLU A 44 -14.33 -5.63 12.40
N ILE A 45 -14.03 -5.78 13.68
CA ILE A 45 -12.73 -5.39 14.22
C ILE A 45 -11.68 -6.40 13.74
N VAL A 46 -10.67 -5.89 13.04
CA VAL A 46 -9.53 -6.69 12.57
C VAL A 46 -8.25 -6.09 13.17
N PRO A 47 -7.39 -6.92 13.81
CA PRO A 47 -6.13 -6.43 14.36
C PRO A 47 -5.29 -5.65 13.34
N GLY A 48 -4.69 -4.54 13.77
CA GLY A 48 -3.84 -3.71 12.91
C GLY A 48 -4.57 -2.75 11.96
N HIS A 49 -5.91 -2.75 11.95
CA HIS A 49 -6.68 -1.97 10.97
C HIS A 49 -7.68 -0.97 11.57
N GLY A 50 -7.56 -0.68 12.86
CA GLY A 50 -8.52 0.17 13.55
C GLY A 50 -9.91 -0.48 13.74
N GLY A 51 -10.82 0.21 14.40
CA GLY A 51 -12.16 -0.29 14.74
C GLY A 51 -13.30 0.34 13.94
N GLY A 52 -12.98 1.14 12.92
CA GLY A 52 -13.97 1.83 12.10
C GLY A 52 -14.38 1.06 10.85
N LEU A 53 -15.29 1.67 10.10
CA LEU A 53 -15.75 1.18 8.81
C LEU A 53 -14.60 1.14 7.80
N ARG A 54 -14.61 0.15 6.93
CA ARG A 54 -13.63 -0.05 5.87
C ARG A 54 -14.32 -0.32 4.55
N ARG A 55 -13.74 0.23 3.47
CA ARG A 55 -14.06 -0.07 2.08
C ARG A 55 -12.80 -0.50 1.37
N ILE A 56 -12.90 -1.49 0.52
CA ILE A 56 -11.74 -2.05 -0.19
C ILE A 56 -12.01 -1.96 -1.69
N TYR A 57 -11.07 -1.37 -2.40
CA TYR A 57 -11.09 -1.16 -3.83
C TYR A 57 -9.92 -1.89 -4.49
N ILE A 58 -10.14 -2.32 -5.72
CA ILE A 58 -9.13 -2.99 -6.53
C ILE A 58 -9.11 -2.36 -7.93
N ASN A 59 -7.92 -2.14 -8.48
CA ASN A 59 -7.80 -1.63 -9.84
C ASN A 59 -8.15 -2.70 -10.89
N SER A 60 -8.35 -2.29 -12.14
CA SER A 60 -8.72 -3.20 -13.23
C SER A 60 -7.71 -4.31 -13.51
N ILE A 61 -6.42 -4.09 -13.19
CA ILE A 61 -5.39 -5.14 -13.32
C ILE A 61 -5.64 -6.25 -12.30
N GLY A 62 -6.00 -5.87 -11.07
CA GLY A 62 -6.23 -6.83 -9.99
C GLY A 62 -7.50 -7.66 -10.17
N THR A 63 -8.50 -7.15 -10.92
CA THR A 63 -9.70 -7.93 -11.26
C THR A 63 -9.41 -9.11 -12.20
N ASP A 64 -8.24 -9.12 -12.85
CA ASP A 64 -7.76 -10.22 -13.68
C ASP A 64 -7.02 -11.31 -12.86
N ALA A 65 -7.19 -11.34 -11.54
CA ALA A 65 -6.60 -12.36 -10.68
C ALA A 65 -6.99 -13.77 -11.15
N VAL A 66 -6.00 -14.66 -11.19
CA VAL A 66 -6.19 -16.04 -11.63
C VAL A 66 -6.52 -16.92 -10.44
N LEU A 67 -7.64 -17.64 -10.54
CA LEU A 67 -8.03 -18.70 -9.61
C LEU A 67 -7.69 -20.05 -10.23
N ASP A 68 -6.75 -20.75 -9.64
CA ASP A 68 -6.31 -22.07 -10.07
C ASP A 68 -7.28 -23.17 -9.60
N ASP A 69 -7.23 -24.36 -10.22
CA ASP A 69 -8.10 -25.51 -9.90
C ASP A 69 -7.97 -25.99 -8.44
N ASP A 70 -6.83 -25.78 -7.81
CA ASP A 70 -6.57 -26.09 -6.40
C ASP A 70 -7.04 -24.99 -5.44
N GLY A 71 -7.60 -23.90 -5.97
CA GLY A 71 -8.12 -22.76 -5.24
C GLY A 71 -7.07 -21.71 -4.89
N ALA A 72 -5.85 -21.81 -5.45
CA ALA A 72 -4.86 -20.76 -5.32
C ALA A 72 -5.23 -19.52 -6.15
N ILE A 73 -4.98 -18.35 -5.61
CA ILE A 73 -5.20 -17.06 -6.29
C ILE A 73 -3.86 -16.36 -6.43
N ARG A 74 -3.65 -15.78 -7.62
CA ARG A 74 -2.47 -14.98 -7.93
C ARG A 74 -2.90 -13.69 -8.59
N TYR A 75 -2.39 -12.59 -8.06
CA TYR A 75 -2.66 -11.26 -8.61
C TYR A 75 -1.55 -10.87 -9.61
N PRO A 76 -1.92 -10.29 -10.75
CA PRO A 76 -0.94 -9.79 -11.73
C PRO A 76 -0.09 -8.66 -11.15
N ASP A 77 1.13 -8.51 -11.67
CA ASP A 77 1.99 -7.35 -11.36
C ASP A 77 1.28 -6.07 -11.77
N GLY A 78 1.37 -5.04 -10.93
CA GLY A 78 0.64 -3.79 -11.09
C GLY A 78 -0.76 -3.79 -10.48
N THR A 79 -1.21 -4.90 -9.86
CA THR A 79 -2.42 -4.87 -9.03
C THR A 79 -2.25 -3.89 -7.89
N ILE A 80 -3.26 -3.06 -7.66
CA ILE A 80 -3.34 -2.16 -6.50
C ILE A 80 -4.64 -2.45 -5.77
N ILE A 81 -4.54 -2.73 -4.49
CA ILE A 81 -5.67 -2.87 -3.57
C ILE A 81 -5.57 -1.74 -2.56
N ILE A 82 -6.62 -0.92 -2.46
CA ILE A 82 -6.69 0.20 -1.52
C ILE A 82 -7.83 -0.06 -0.54
N LYS A 83 -7.52 0.09 0.73
CA LYS A 83 -8.48 0.05 1.82
C LYS A 83 -8.62 1.43 2.45
N GLU A 84 -9.81 2.00 2.40
CA GLU A 84 -10.20 3.12 3.24
C GLU A 84 -10.36 2.67 4.69
N ALA A 85 -9.75 3.40 5.62
CA ALA A 85 -9.96 3.25 7.05
C ALA A 85 -10.69 4.49 7.58
N HIS A 86 -11.92 4.30 8.05
CA HIS A 86 -12.73 5.36 8.64
C HIS A 86 -12.72 5.28 10.15
N THR A 87 -12.99 6.39 10.83
CA THR A 87 -13.13 6.44 12.30
C THR A 87 -14.53 6.10 12.78
N VAL A 88 -15.52 6.22 11.88
CA VAL A 88 -16.94 5.92 12.17
C VAL A 88 -17.25 4.44 11.91
N THR A 89 -18.29 3.93 12.55
CA THR A 89 -18.79 2.56 12.39
C THR A 89 -20.11 2.48 11.63
N ASP A 90 -20.78 3.61 11.43
CA ASP A 90 -22.03 3.72 10.69
C ASP A 90 -21.80 4.46 9.38
N SER A 91 -22.27 3.90 8.29
CA SER A 91 -22.15 4.50 6.95
C SER A 91 -22.97 5.78 6.77
N SER A 92 -23.98 6.05 7.63
CA SER A 92 -24.72 7.31 7.62
C SER A 92 -23.88 8.49 8.10
N ASP A 93 -22.84 8.24 8.88
CA ASP A 93 -21.94 9.23 9.45
C ASP A 93 -20.60 9.29 8.67
N LEU A 94 -20.57 8.75 7.45
CA LEU A 94 -19.35 8.61 6.67
C LEU A 94 -18.81 9.97 6.26
N GLU A 95 -17.60 10.24 6.71
CA GLU A 95 -16.75 11.35 6.28
C GLU A 95 -15.60 10.81 5.39
N ALA A 96 -14.69 11.69 4.98
CA ALA A 96 -13.46 11.26 4.31
C ALA A 96 -12.72 10.21 5.15
N PRO A 97 -12.03 9.24 4.52
CA PRO A 97 -11.27 8.24 5.26
C PRO A 97 -10.18 8.92 6.10
N ALA A 98 -9.90 8.36 7.26
CA ALA A 98 -8.80 8.83 8.12
C ALA A 98 -7.42 8.44 7.55
N ALA A 99 -7.37 7.33 6.81
CA ALA A 99 -6.16 6.85 6.15
C ALA A 99 -6.51 5.93 4.97
N LEU A 100 -5.56 5.80 4.04
CA LEU A 100 -5.56 4.75 3.02
C LEU A 100 -4.45 3.74 3.34
N LEU A 101 -4.79 2.46 3.28
CA LEU A 101 -3.82 1.39 3.36
C LEU A 101 -3.80 0.67 2.02
N GLY A 102 -2.62 0.52 1.44
CA GLY A 102 -2.46 -0.03 0.10
C GLY A 102 -1.56 -1.25 0.04
N MET A 103 -1.87 -2.12 -0.90
CA MET A 103 -1.03 -3.22 -1.35
C MET A 103 -0.79 -3.04 -2.85
N VAL A 104 0.47 -2.91 -3.27
CA VAL A 104 0.85 -2.78 -4.68
C VAL A 104 1.66 -3.99 -5.09
N LYS A 105 1.18 -4.76 -6.04
CA LYS A 105 1.87 -5.96 -6.53
C LYS A 105 3.06 -5.56 -7.39
N ALA A 106 4.25 -5.75 -6.84
CA ALA A 106 5.52 -5.42 -7.47
C ALA A 106 6.64 -6.35 -6.99
N PRO A 107 6.64 -7.64 -7.38
CA PRO A 107 7.53 -8.65 -6.79
C PRO A 107 9.02 -8.39 -7.01
N GLY A 108 9.38 -7.53 -7.97
CA GLY A 108 10.76 -7.13 -8.25
C GLY A 108 11.22 -5.87 -7.51
N ALA A 109 10.36 -5.19 -6.75
CA ALA A 109 10.73 -3.98 -6.03
C ALA A 109 11.54 -4.31 -4.76
N GLU A 110 12.49 -3.43 -4.41
CA GLU A 110 13.35 -3.58 -3.24
C GLU A 110 12.55 -3.63 -1.92
N ASP A 111 11.52 -2.80 -1.83
CA ASP A 111 10.64 -2.69 -0.67
C ASP A 111 9.51 -3.72 -0.64
N ALA A 112 9.42 -4.60 -1.66
CA ALA A 112 8.37 -5.61 -1.69
C ALA A 112 8.59 -6.70 -0.64
N ARG A 113 7.51 -7.06 0.06
CA ARG A 113 7.44 -8.19 0.98
C ARG A 113 6.30 -9.10 0.56
N GLY A 114 6.59 -10.37 0.32
CA GLY A 114 5.63 -11.31 -0.27
C GLY A 114 5.23 -10.96 -1.71
N GLY A 115 6.04 -10.14 -2.40
CA GLY A 115 5.73 -9.62 -3.73
C GLY A 115 4.80 -8.39 -3.73
N TRP A 116 4.54 -7.81 -2.58
CA TRP A 116 3.73 -6.61 -2.41
C TRP A 116 4.51 -5.49 -1.73
N ILE A 117 4.33 -4.24 -2.20
CA ILE A 117 4.70 -3.03 -1.48
C ILE A 117 3.51 -2.68 -0.59
N TRP A 118 3.78 -2.47 0.70
CA TRP A 118 2.78 -2.14 1.71
C TRP A 118 2.85 -0.66 2.01
N VAL A 119 1.75 0.06 1.77
CA VAL A 119 1.72 1.52 1.83
C VAL A 119 0.65 2.00 2.80
N TYR A 120 0.98 3.01 3.57
CA TYR A 120 0.04 3.80 4.35
C TYR A 120 0.07 5.23 3.83
N ARG A 121 -1.09 5.80 3.50
CA ARG A 121 -1.21 7.18 3.05
C ARG A 121 -1.99 7.98 4.08
N HIS A 122 -1.37 9.06 4.57
CA HIS A 122 -2.03 10.08 5.35
C HIS A 122 -2.94 10.92 4.43
N VAL A 123 -4.22 11.00 4.77
CA VAL A 123 -5.19 11.70 3.90
C VAL A 123 -5.10 13.22 4.06
N ASP A 124 -4.68 13.69 5.23
CA ASP A 124 -4.59 15.11 5.59
C ASP A 124 -3.48 15.87 4.84
N ASP A 125 -2.34 15.26 4.57
CA ASP A 125 -1.22 15.86 3.88
C ASP A 125 -0.77 15.11 2.61
N GLY A 126 -1.34 13.93 2.37
CA GLY A 126 -1.04 13.10 1.21
C GLY A 126 0.29 12.36 1.28
N THR A 127 1.00 12.38 2.40
CA THR A 127 2.28 11.65 2.55
C THR A 127 2.07 10.14 2.57
N GLU A 128 3.01 9.40 2.00
CA GLU A 128 3.01 7.94 1.97
C GLU A 128 4.17 7.37 2.76
N GLU A 129 3.89 6.36 3.57
CA GLU A 129 4.87 5.57 4.28
C GLU A 129 4.88 4.15 3.72
N ILE A 130 6.08 3.66 3.36
CA ILE A 130 6.26 2.28 2.89
C ILE A 130 6.68 1.42 4.06
N PHE A 131 5.90 0.36 4.32
CA PHE A 131 6.22 -0.62 5.36
C PHE A 131 7.08 -1.73 4.77
N ALA A 132 8.39 -1.50 4.64
CA ALA A 132 9.36 -2.50 4.22
C ALA A 132 9.64 -3.57 5.29
N GLU A 133 9.21 -3.34 6.54
CA GLU A 133 9.32 -4.28 7.64
C GLU A 133 8.23 -5.38 7.56
N GLU A 134 8.39 -6.45 8.34
CA GLU A 134 7.52 -7.63 8.27
C GLU A 134 6.15 -7.45 8.94
N TYR A 135 5.80 -6.24 9.40
CA TYR A 135 4.57 -6.00 10.17
C TYR A 135 3.30 -6.39 9.40
N CYS A 136 3.11 -5.83 8.22
CA CYS A 136 1.90 -6.09 7.42
C CYS A 136 1.88 -7.53 6.89
N ILE A 137 2.99 -7.98 6.33
CA ILE A 137 3.07 -9.31 5.72
C ILE A 137 2.89 -10.43 6.74
N THR A 138 3.36 -10.27 7.98
CA THR A 138 3.22 -11.29 9.02
C THR A 138 1.75 -11.65 9.28
N CYS A 139 0.88 -10.64 9.37
CA CYS A 139 -0.56 -10.88 9.51
C CYS A 139 -1.18 -11.37 8.19
N HIS A 140 -0.82 -10.76 7.07
CA HIS A 140 -1.39 -11.10 5.76
C HIS A 140 -0.95 -12.47 5.25
N ALA A 141 0.15 -13.04 5.74
CA ALA A 141 0.54 -14.43 5.47
C ALA A 141 -0.55 -15.44 5.89
N ASN A 142 -1.32 -15.12 6.92
CA ASN A 142 -2.43 -15.95 7.38
C ASN A 142 -3.54 -16.13 6.32
N ALA A 143 -3.62 -15.27 5.31
CA ALA A 143 -4.55 -15.45 4.19
C ALA A 143 -4.22 -16.69 3.36
N ASN A 144 -2.94 -17.12 3.35
CA ASN A 144 -2.44 -18.30 2.64
C ASN A 144 -2.60 -19.60 3.43
N GLU A 145 -3.22 -19.54 4.59
CA GLU A 145 -3.35 -20.66 5.50
C GLU A 145 -4.81 -20.85 5.92
N SER A 146 -5.11 -21.99 6.53
CA SER A 146 -6.40 -22.23 7.19
C SER A 146 -6.39 -21.54 8.58
N HIS A 147 -6.64 -20.24 8.58
CA HIS A 147 -6.60 -19.40 9.79
C HIS A 147 -8.00 -18.84 10.10
N PRO A 148 -8.34 -18.53 11.36
CA PRO A 148 -9.64 -17.96 11.74
C PRO A 148 -10.01 -16.67 10.96
N TYR A 149 -9.01 -15.85 10.62
CA TYR A 149 -9.21 -14.67 9.77
C TYR A 149 -9.17 -14.97 8.26
N GLY A 150 -8.86 -16.20 7.88
CA GLY A 150 -8.89 -16.72 6.50
C GLY A 150 -10.20 -17.42 6.19
N GLU A 151 -11.34 -16.89 6.68
CA GLU A 151 -12.67 -17.39 6.30
C GLU A 151 -12.77 -17.45 4.78
N GLY A 152 -13.24 -18.55 4.27
CA GLY A 152 -13.25 -18.81 2.82
C GLY A 152 -11.98 -19.50 2.28
N ASN A 153 -10.95 -19.75 3.12
CA ASN A 153 -9.79 -20.56 2.76
C ASN A 153 -9.58 -21.79 3.67
N PRO A 154 -10.60 -22.69 3.79
CA PRO A 154 -10.53 -23.84 4.71
C PRO A 154 -9.47 -24.86 4.32
N ARG A 155 -8.97 -24.82 3.09
CA ARG A 155 -7.93 -25.73 2.57
C ARG A 155 -6.52 -25.16 2.69
N GLY A 156 -6.38 -23.90 3.13
CA GLY A 156 -5.07 -23.23 3.17
C GLY A 156 -4.43 -23.05 1.80
N ALA A 157 -5.25 -22.84 0.75
CA ALA A 157 -4.73 -22.57 -0.57
C ALA A 157 -4.02 -21.21 -0.62
N PHE A 158 -3.02 -21.05 -1.47
CA PHE A 158 -2.32 -19.78 -1.64
C PHE A 158 -3.27 -18.68 -2.12
N ARG A 159 -3.32 -17.56 -1.43
CA ARG A 159 -4.22 -16.41 -1.67
C ARG A 159 -3.47 -15.12 -1.94
N ASP A 160 -2.17 -15.23 -2.22
CA ASP A 160 -1.30 -14.10 -2.50
C ASP A 160 -1.39 -12.99 -1.44
N PHE A 161 -1.50 -13.39 -0.16
CA PHE A 161 -1.60 -12.50 1.01
C PHE A 161 -2.89 -11.67 1.08
N VAL A 162 -3.92 -11.99 0.29
CA VAL A 162 -5.19 -11.27 0.27
C VAL A 162 -6.28 -12.11 0.96
N PHE A 163 -6.90 -11.59 2.03
CA PHE A 163 -7.92 -12.30 2.80
C PHE A 163 -9.23 -12.48 2.04
N TYR A 164 -9.62 -11.48 1.27
CA TYR A 164 -10.84 -11.50 0.48
C TYR A 164 -10.46 -11.57 -1.00
N PRO A 165 -10.31 -12.80 -1.52
CA PRO A 165 -10.04 -12.96 -2.94
C PRO A 165 -11.25 -12.51 -3.74
N TYR A 166 -11.00 -11.98 -4.88
CA TYR A 166 -11.95 -11.57 -5.88
C TYR A 166 -12.61 -12.74 -6.54
#